data_ddefdddd3f40aba6119053f4e1aedd91
#
_entry.id   ddefdddd3f40aba6119053f4e1aedd91
#
_cell.length_a   1.000
_cell.length_b   1.000
_cell.length_c   1.000
_cell.angle_alpha   90.00
_cell.angle_beta   90.00
_cell.angle_gamma   90.00
#
_symmetry.space_group_name_H-M   'P 1'
#
loop_
_entity.id
_entity.type
_entity.pdbx_description
1 polymer ?
#
loop_
_entity_poly.entity_id
_entity_poly.type
_entity_poly.pdbx_seq_one_letter_code
_entity_poly.pdbx_strand_id
1 'polypeptide(L)'
;MIRAGLMNHRRCCVSWFHYKDLTDRFADIIPVADQLFVDDGDRITCAGGAVAADLAAYIIERHLGQSWARKSLRILVMDNPRPADAPQPQPSADYQVNNQWVARALILMEQNLSRPLSSDEIASRLSISKRQLERLFVKDTKESLQKFYRKIRLRYGLWLLKNTGRLVTEIGQDCG
;
A
#
# COMPACT_ATOMS: atom_id res chain seq x y z
N MET A 1 1.76 5.44 -18.99
CA MET A 1 0.65 6.37 -18.68
C MET A 1 1.15 7.60 -17.92
N ILE A 2 1.82 7.49 -16.76
CA ILE A 2 2.30 8.64 -15.97
C ILE A 2 3.25 9.52 -16.79
N ARG A 3 4.31 8.97 -17.40
CA ARG A 3 5.26 9.73 -18.25
C ARG A 3 4.63 10.43 -19.44
N ALA A 4 3.47 9.97 -19.89
CA ALA A 4 2.71 10.57 -20.99
C ALA A 4 1.70 11.62 -20.50
N GLY A 5 1.71 12.00 -19.22
CA GLY A 5 0.79 12.97 -18.63
C GLY A 5 -0.66 12.48 -18.51
N LEU A 6 -0.94 11.22 -18.82
CA LEU A 6 -2.31 10.68 -18.82
C LEU A 6 -2.90 10.51 -17.43
N MET A 7 -2.07 10.65 -16.38
CA MET A 7 -2.46 10.49 -14.98
C MET A 7 -2.36 11.79 -14.18
N ASN A 8 -2.12 12.94 -14.84
CA ASN A 8 -2.02 14.23 -14.16
C ASN A 8 -3.32 14.54 -13.42
N HIS A 9 -3.18 14.90 -12.12
CA HIS A 9 -4.28 15.21 -11.20
C HIS A 9 -5.30 14.09 -10.99
N ARG A 10 -4.89 12.84 -11.30
CA ARG A 10 -5.72 11.64 -11.16
C ARG A 10 -5.19 10.68 -10.12
N ARG A 11 -6.09 9.92 -9.52
CA ARG A 11 -5.74 8.82 -8.63
C ARG A 11 -5.07 7.71 -9.45
N CYS A 12 -3.88 7.34 -9.03
CA CYS A 12 -3.09 6.32 -9.72
C CYS A 12 -2.65 5.25 -8.72
N CYS A 13 -3.14 4.02 -8.91
CA CYS A 13 -2.67 2.91 -8.11
C CYS A 13 -1.21 2.62 -8.48
N VAL A 14 -0.37 2.55 -7.47
CA VAL A 14 1.05 2.24 -7.59
C VAL A 14 1.41 1.13 -6.60
N SER A 15 2.43 0.33 -6.93
CA SER A 15 2.95 -0.63 -5.95
C SER A 15 3.51 0.12 -4.75
N TRP A 16 3.23 -0.37 -3.53
CA TRP A 16 3.84 0.16 -2.31
C TRP A 16 5.37 0.24 -2.42
N PHE A 17 6.00 -0.72 -3.11
CA PHE A 17 7.46 -0.78 -3.31
C PHE A 17 8.00 0.39 -4.15
N HIS A 18 7.24 0.86 -5.13
CA HIS A 18 7.61 1.97 -6.01
C HIS A 18 6.98 3.31 -5.64
N TYR A 19 6.26 3.38 -4.52
CA TYR A 19 5.52 4.59 -4.12
C TYR A 19 6.42 5.81 -4.03
N LYS A 20 7.54 5.70 -3.31
CA LYS A 20 8.49 6.81 -3.13
C LYS A 20 9.12 7.25 -4.44
N ASP A 21 9.60 6.30 -5.24
CA ASP A 21 10.21 6.60 -6.55
C ASP A 21 9.26 7.34 -7.48
N LEU A 22 7.96 7.01 -7.41
CA LEU A 22 6.96 7.64 -8.25
C LEU A 22 6.58 9.03 -7.75
N THR A 23 6.44 9.23 -6.44
CA THR A 23 6.14 10.54 -5.86
C THR A 23 7.29 11.53 -6.03
N ASP A 24 8.54 11.06 -5.94
CA ASP A 24 9.72 11.89 -6.14
C ASP A 24 9.90 12.35 -7.61
N ARG A 25 9.39 11.55 -8.56
CA ARG A 25 9.53 11.82 -10.01
C ARG A 25 8.33 12.52 -10.64
N PHE A 26 7.14 12.36 -10.06
CA PHE A 26 5.88 12.81 -10.66
C PHE A 26 5.02 13.50 -9.59
N ALA A 27 5.12 14.83 -9.53
CA ALA A 27 4.39 15.63 -8.55
C ALA A 27 2.89 15.77 -8.87
N ASP A 28 2.51 15.58 -10.14
CA ASP A 28 1.16 15.87 -10.63
C ASP A 28 0.18 14.69 -10.50
N ILE A 29 0.57 13.58 -9.90
CA ILE A 29 -0.31 12.42 -9.68
C ILE A 29 -0.81 12.37 -8.24
N ILE A 30 -1.95 11.70 -8.02
CA ILE A 30 -2.45 11.34 -6.69
C ILE A 30 -2.19 9.84 -6.47
N PRO A 31 -1.04 9.47 -5.89
CA PRO A 31 -0.66 8.05 -5.78
C PRO A 31 -1.46 7.34 -4.70
N VAL A 32 -1.92 6.14 -5.00
CA VAL A 32 -2.66 5.25 -4.10
C VAL A 32 -1.91 3.93 -4.02
N ALA A 33 -1.38 3.57 -2.86
CA ALA A 33 -0.59 2.36 -2.65
C ALA A 33 -1.14 1.43 -1.56
N ASP A 34 -2.33 1.73 -1.04
CA ASP A 34 -3.04 0.94 -0.03
C ASP A 34 -4.13 0.03 -0.63
N GLN A 35 -4.31 0.06 -1.95
CA GLN A 35 -5.32 -0.69 -2.69
C GLN A 35 -4.69 -1.52 -3.81
N LEU A 36 -5.36 -2.59 -4.24
CA LEU A 36 -4.88 -3.42 -5.34
C LEU A 36 -4.98 -2.70 -6.69
N PHE A 37 -6.08 -2.02 -6.94
CA PHE A 37 -6.27 -1.22 -8.14
C PHE A 37 -7.24 -0.06 -7.88
N VAL A 38 -7.17 0.97 -8.73
CA VAL A 38 -8.02 2.16 -8.67
C VAL A 38 -8.69 2.34 -10.02
N ASP A 39 -10.02 2.41 -9.99
CA ASP A 39 -10.84 2.89 -11.10
C ASP A 39 -11.08 4.39 -10.88
N ASP A 40 -10.53 5.22 -11.75
CA ASP A 40 -10.67 6.68 -11.74
C ASP A 40 -11.48 7.16 -12.95
N GLY A 41 -12.53 6.42 -13.27
CA GLY A 41 -13.48 6.72 -14.35
C GLY A 41 -13.02 6.18 -15.70
N ASP A 42 -12.32 6.98 -16.48
CA ASP A 42 -11.78 6.62 -17.79
C ASP A 42 -10.36 6.02 -17.74
N ARG A 43 -9.80 5.92 -16.53
CA ARG A 43 -8.47 5.36 -16.28
C ARG A 43 -8.55 4.35 -15.14
N ILE A 44 -7.98 3.17 -15.39
CA ILE A 44 -7.86 2.15 -14.36
C ILE A 44 -6.38 1.79 -14.23
N THR A 45 -5.90 1.74 -12.99
CA THR A 45 -4.50 1.46 -12.67
C THR A 45 -4.41 0.44 -11.54
N CYS A 46 -3.40 -0.42 -11.55
CA CYS A 46 -3.19 -1.43 -10.51
C CYS A 46 -1.75 -1.44 -9.99
N ALA A 47 -1.55 -2.09 -8.87
CA ALA A 47 -0.24 -2.25 -8.25
C ALA A 47 0.76 -3.09 -9.08
N GLY A 48 0.27 -3.82 -10.09
CA GLY A 48 1.09 -4.70 -10.92
C GLY A 48 1.15 -6.14 -10.40
N GLY A 49 1.99 -6.97 -11.00
CA GLY A 49 2.12 -8.39 -10.67
C GLY A 49 0.81 -9.15 -10.81
N ALA A 50 0.52 -10.05 -9.87
CA ALA A 50 -0.71 -10.86 -9.86
C ALA A 50 -2.00 -10.04 -9.77
N VAL A 51 -1.93 -8.77 -9.32
CA VAL A 51 -3.09 -7.87 -9.27
C VAL A 51 -3.65 -7.54 -10.65
N ALA A 52 -2.84 -7.68 -11.70
CA ALA A 52 -3.30 -7.50 -13.07
C ALA A 52 -4.42 -8.49 -13.44
N ALA A 53 -4.42 -9.70 -12.86
CA ALA A 53 -5.50 -10.67 -13.06
C ALA A 53 -6.79 -10.25 -12.37
N ASP A 54 -6.72 -9.67 -11.16
CA ASP A 54 -7.89 -9.14 -10.46
C ASP A 54 -8.51 -7.96 -11.23
N LEU A 55 -7.65 -7.06 -11.73
CA LEU A 55 -8.09 -5.94 -12.57
C LEU A 55 -8.73 -6.44 -13.88
N ALA A 56 -8.14 -7.43 -14.53
CA ALA A 56 -8.73 -8.01 -15.73
C ALA A 56 -10.09 -8.65 -15.45
N ALA A 57 -10.22 -9.38 -14.34
CA ALA A 57 -11.48 -9.96 -13.89
C ALA A 57 -12.53 -8.87 -13.62
N TYR A 58 -12.16 -7.76 -12.98
CA TYR A 58 -13.03 -6.61 -12.76
C TYR A 58 -13.55 -6.01 -14.06
N ILE A 59 -12.68 -5.82 -15.06
CA ILE A 59 -13.07 -5.30 -16.39
C ILE A 59 -13.99 -6.29 -17.09
N ILE A 60 -13.68 -7.59 -17.05
CA ILE A 60 -14.52 -8.63 -17.66
C ILE A 60 -15.90 -8.66 -16.98
N GLU A 61 -15.94 -8.61 -15.65
CA GLU A 61 -17.21 -8.60 -14.90
C GLU A 61 -18.09 -7.42 -15.28
N ARG A 62 -17.49 -6.22 -15.42
CA ARG A 62 -18.19 -4.99 -15.79
C ARG A 62 -18.82 -5.05 -17.19
N HIS A 63 -18.19 -5.73 -18.15
CA HIS A 63 -18.63 -5.74 -19.55
C HIS A 63 -19.34 -7.03 -19.98
N LEU A 64 -18.98 -8.17 -19.39
CA LEU A 64 -19.45 -9.49 -19.81
C LEU A 64 -20.16 -10.27 -18.70
N GLY A 65 -20.09 -9.75 -17.47
CA GLY A 65 -20.72 -10.35 -16.30
C GLY A 65 -19.82 -11.32 -15.53
N GLN A 66 -20.26 -11.63 -14.28
CA GLN A 66 -19.49 -12.35 -13.27
C GLN A 66 -19.09 -13.78 -13.70
N SER A 67 -19.93 -14.47 -14.47
CA SER A 67 -19.63 -15.84 -14.92
C SER A 67 -18.39 -15.91 -15.81
N TRP A 68 -18.21 -14.94 -16.69
CA TRP A 68 -17.04 -14.83 -17.54
C TRP A 68 -15.78 -14.45 -16.75
N ALA A 69 -15.90 -13.52 -15.81
CA ALA A 69 -14.80 -13.15 -14.95
C ALA A 69 -14.28 -14.36 -14.13
N ARG A 70 -15.18 -15.13 -13.52
CA ARG A 70 -14.83 -16.36 -12.79
C ARG A 70 -14.20 -17.42 -13.68
N LYS A 71 -14.72 -17.61 -14.89
CA LYS A 71 -14.14 -18.57 -15.84
C LYS A 71 -12.72 -18.20 -16.22
N SER A 72 -12.46 -16.90 -16.47
CA SER A 72 -11.12 -16.42 -16.81
C SER A 72 -10.13 -16.62 -15.67
N LEU A 73 -10.54 -16.35 -14.43
CA LEU A 73 -9.70 -16.58 -13.24
C LEU A 73 -9.37 -18.06 -13.02
N ARG A 74 -10.34 -18.96 -13.26
CA ARG A 74 -10.09 -20.42 -13.14
C ARG A 74 -9.04 -20.90 -14.14
N ILE A 75 -8.97 -20.32 -15.33
CA ILE A 75 -7.90 -20.63 -16.30
C ILE A 75 -6.53 -20.23 -15.74
N LEU A 76 -6.46 -19.17 -14.92
CA LEU A 76 -5.27 -18.73 -14.23
C LEU A 76 -5.02 -19.46 -12.89
N VAL A 77 -5.82 -20.48 -12.58
CA VAL A 77 -5.77 -21.22 -11.31
C VAL A 77 -6.01 -20.31 -10.09
N MET A 78 -6.89 -19.33 -10.24
CA MET A 78 -7.32 -18.41 -9.20
C MET A 78 -8.79 -18.68 -8.85
N ASP A 79 -9.11 -18.79 -7.55
CA ASP A 79 -10.46 -19.13 -7.08
C ASP A 79 -11.44 -17.97 -7.22
N ASN A 80 -11.06 -16.80 -6.72
CA ASN A 80 -11.92 -15.61 -6.69
C ASN A 80 -11.09 -14.34 -6.92
N PRO A 81 -11.69 -13.31 -7.54
CA PRO A 81 -11.07 -12.00 -7.66
C PRO A 81 -11.03 -11.32 -6.28
N ARG A 82 -9.93 -10.65 -6.02
CA ARG A 82 -9.83 -9.76 -4.86
C ARG A 82 -10.46 -8.42 -5.19
N PRO A 83 -11.17 -7.77 -4.24
CA PRO A 83 -11.79 -6.48 -4.48
C PRO A 83 -10.73 -5.37 -4.66
N ALA A 84 -11.11 -4.29 -5.35
CA ALA A 84 -10.22 -3.18 -5.65
C ALA A 84 -9.56 -2.58 -4.41
N ASP A 85 -10.32 -2.44 -3.33
CA ASP A 85 -9.92 -1.86 -2.04
C ASP A 85 -9.19 -2.83 -1.10
N ALA A 86 -8.98 -4.08 -1.54
CA ALA A 86 -8.15 -5.00 -0.76
C ALA A 86 -6.72 -4.44 -0.62
N PRO A 87 -6.09 -4.61 0.56
CA PRO A 87 -4.74 -4.11 0.78
C PRO A 87 -3.73 -4.84 -0.09
N GLN A 88 -2.72 -4.10 -0.56
CA GLN A 88 -1.59 -4.73 -1.26
C GLN A 88 -0.83 -5.66 -0.31
N PRO A 89 -0.34 -6.84 -0.79
CA PRO A 89 0.55 -7.69 -0.02
C PRO A 89 1.82 -6.92 0.34
N GLN A 90 2.25 -7.01 1.59
CA GLN A 90 3.40 -6.23 2.08
C GLN A 90 4.58 -7.09 2.46
N PRO A 91 5.83 -6.52 2.43
CA PRO A 91 7.02 -7.22 2.90
C PRO A 91 7.07 -7.41 4.42
N SER A 92 6.30 -6.64 5.17
CA SER A 92 6.09 -6.85 6.61
C SER A 92 5.29 -8.13 6.91
N ALA A 93 5.33 -9.12 6.02
CA ALA A 93 4.74 -10.44 6.19
C ALA A 93 5.15 -11.16 7.50
N ASP A 94 6.12 -10.63 8.24
CA ASP A 94 6.43 -11.05 9.60
C ASP A 94 5.35 -10.66 10.63
N TYR A 95 4.42 -9.78 10.28
CA TYR A 95 3.35 -9.35 11.16
C TYR A 95 2.00 -9.85 10.63
N GLN A 96 1.58 -11.00 11.15
CA GLN A 96 0.21 -11.48 10.93
C GLN A 96 -0.77 -10.54 11.67
N VAL A 97 -1.27 -9.55 10.96
CA VAL A 97 -2.33 -8.67 11.46
C VAL A 97 -3.66 -9.07 10.83
N ASN A 98 -4.68 -9.23 11.68
CA ASN A 98 -5.99 -9.68 11.23
C ASN A 98 -6.94 -8.51 10.95
N ASN A 99 -6.63 -7.32 11.48
CA ASN A 99 -7.48 -6.16 11.35
C ASN A 99 -7.09 -5.31 10.14
N GLN A 100 -8.03 -5.06 9.23
CA GLN A 100 -7.80 -4.27 8.01
C GLN A 100 -7.28 -2.85 8.27
N TRP A 101 -7.73 -2.20 9.36
CA TRP A 101 -7.29 -0.86 9.72
C TRP A 101 -5.83 -0.86 10.19
N VAL A 102 -5.45 -1.90 10.93
CA VAL A 102 -4.06 -2.11 11.36
C VAL A 102 -3.18 -2.38 10.14
N ALA A 103 -3.60 -3.26 9.23
CA ALA A 103 -2.89 -3.53 7.98
C ALA A 103 -2.65 -2.24 7.16
N ARG A 104 -3.70 -1.42 6.98
CA ARG A 104 -3.59 -0.13 6.29
C ARG A 104 -2.68 0.86 7.03
N ALA A 105 -2.72 0.88 8.37
CA ALA A 105 -1.82 1.72 9.15
C ALA A 105 -0.36 1.33 8.94
N LEU A 106 -0.04 0.03 8.90
CA LEU A 106 1.31 -0.45 8.62
C LEU A 106 1.81 0.00 7.24
N ILE A 107 0.94 -0.02 6.22
CA ILE A 107 1.26 0.51 4.88
C ILE A 107 1.66 1.98 4.96
N LEU A 108 0.84 2.80 5.61
CA LEU A 108 1.11 4.22 5.77
C LEU A 108 2.43 4.47 6.51
N MET A 109 2.74 3.67 7.53
CA MET A 109 4.00 3.75 8.26
C MET A 109 5.20 3.45 7.36
N GLU A 110 5.15 2.37 6.57
CA GLU A 110 6.22 1.97 5.67
C GLU A 110 6.46 2.96 4.54
N GLN A 111 5.42 3.61 4.06
CA GLN A 111 5.52 4.66 3.04
C GLN A 111 6.11 5.97 3.56
N ASN A 112 6.12 6.17 4.88
CA ASN A 112 6.53 7.41 5.51
C ASN A 112 7.66 7.20 6.53
N LEU A 113 8.70 6.43 6.16
CA LEU A 113 9.80 6.12 7.08
C LEU A 113 10.69 7.33 7.36
N SER A 114 11.00 8.12 6.34
CA SER A 114 11.87 9.30 6.45
C SER A 114 11.17 10.51 7.09
N ARG A 115 9.84 10.58 6.97
CA ARG A 115 9.01 11.63 7.61
C ARG A 115 7.84 10.95 8.30
N PRO A 116 8.05 10.42 9.52
CA PRO A 116 7.06 9.62 10.21
C PRO A 116 5.78 10.41 10.48
N LEU A 117 4.66 9.80 10.12
CA LEU A 117 3.33 10.34 10.40
C LEU A 117 3.02 10.22 11.89
N SER A 118 2.35 11.22 12.44
CA SER A 118 1.76 11.13 13.77
C SER A 118 0.58 10.15 13.81
N SER A 119 0.20 9.70 15.00
CA SER A 119 -0.98 8.84 15.16
C SER A 119 -2.26 9.52 14.67
N ASP A 120 -2.35 10.84 14.81
CA ASP A 120 -3.49 11.64 14.35
C ASP A 120 -3.56 11.69 12.82
N GLU A 121 -2.43 11.87 12.15
CA GLU A 121 -2.37 11.85 10.67
C GLU A 121 -2.71 10.48 10.10
N ILE A 122 -2.21 9.39 10.71
CA ILE A 122 -2.55 8.03 10.28
C ILE A 122 -4.05 7.79 10.46
N ALA A 123 -4.61 8.14 11.62
CA ALA A 123 -6.03 7.97 11.89
C ALA A 123 -6.92 8.77 10.93
N SER A 124 -6.53 10.02 10.64
CA SER A 124 -7.20 10.89 9.67
C SER A 124 -7.23 10.28 8.27
N ARG A 125 -6.07 9.79 7.78
CA ARG A 125 -5.98 9.15 6.46
C ARG A 125 -6.80 7.85 6.36
N LEU A 126 -7.00 7.18 7.49
CA LEU A 126 -7.82 5.97 7.58
C LEU A 126 -9.30 6.26 7.84
N SER A 127 -9.68 7.53 8.03
CA SER A 127 -11.05 7.96 8.35
C SER A 127 -11.60 7.31 9.62
N ILE A 128 -10.74 7.12 10.64
CA ILE A 128 -11.11 6.62 11.98
C ILE A 128 -10.57 7.54 13.06
N SER A 129 -11.10 7.46 14.29
CA SER A 129 -10.55 8.23 15.40
C SER A 129 -9.20 7.66 15.87
N LYS A 130 -8.30 8.54 16.35
CA LYS A 130 -7.03 8.12 16.97
C LYS A 130 -7.22 7.06 18.04
N ARG A 131 -8.19 7.26 18.94
CA ARG A 131 -8.49 6.31 20.03
C ARG A 131 -8.89 4.94 19.48
N GLN A 132 -9.66 4.90 18.42
CA GLN A 132 -10.05 3.65 17.76
C GLN A 132 -8.82 2.97 17.13
N LEU A 133 -7.99 3.72 16.41
CA LEU A 133 -6.75 3.20 15.80
C LEU A 133 -5.82 2.60 16.85
N GLU A 134 -5.52 3.34 17.93
CA GLU A 134 -4.63 2.87 19.00
C GLU A 134 -5.16 1.61 19.69
N ARG A 135 -6.47 1.55 19.97
CA ARG A 135 -7.10 0.36 20.54
C ARG A 135 -7.00 -0.86 19.63
N LEU A 136 -7.29 -0.69 18.33
CA LEU A 136 -7.19 -1.77 17.34
C LEU A 136 -5.75 -2.24 17.19
N PHE A 137 -4.82 -1.29 17.16
CA PHE A 137 -3.40 -1.57 17.00
C PHE A 137 -2.85 -2.39 18.18
N VAL A 138 -3.11 -1.98 19.42
CA VAL A 138 -2.70 -2.72 20.61
C VAL A 138 -3.36 -4.10 20.69
N LYS A 139 -4.65 -4.19 20.30
CA LYS A 139 -5.36 -5.47 20.30
C LYS A 139 -4.71 -6.47 19.35
N ASP A 140 -4.30 -6.02 18.17
CA ASP A 140 -3.79 -6.89 17.10
C ASP A 140 -2.29 -7.19 17.25
N THR A 141 -1.48 -6.15 17.55
CA THR A 141 -0.01 -6.25 17.59
C THR A 141 0.58 -6.43 18.99
N LYS A 142 -0.22 -6.26 20.05
CA LYS A 142 0.19 -6.23 21.47
C LYS A 142 1.18 -5.10 21.82
N GLU A 143 1.36 -4.13 20.95
CA GLU A 143 2.24 -2.99 21.15
C GLU A 143 1.53 -1.68 20.80
N SER A 144 2.03 -0.55 21.33
CA SER A 144 1.52 0.76 20.93
C SER A 144 1.94 1.08 19.48
N LEU A 145 1.13 1.84 18.78
CA LEU A 145 1.36 2.27 17.40
C LEU A 145 2.75 2.92 17.23
N GLN A 146 3.11 3.85 18.13
CA GLN A 146 4.39 4.56 18.06
C GLN A 146 5.60 3.62 18.29
N LYS A 147 5.50 2.69 19.26
CA LYS A 147 6.56 1.72 19.52
C LYS A 147 6.78 0.80 18.31
N PHE A 148 5.70 0.37 17.71
CA PHE A 148 5.73 -0.48 16.54
C PHE A 148 6.30 0.26 15.31
N TYR A 149 5.88 1.51 15.09
CA TYR A 149 6.40 2.35 14.01
C TYR A 149 7.92 2.56 14.13
N ARG A 150 8.39 2.81 15.35
CA ARG A 150 9.83 2.90 15.62
C ARG A 150 10.55 1.60 15.24
N LYS A 151 9.98 0.43 15.54
CA LYS A 151 10.56 -0.86 15.15
C LYS A 151 10.67 -1.02 13.63
N ILE A 152 9.62 -0.64 12.87
CA ILE A 152 9.66 -0.68 11.40
C ILE A 152 10.82 0.17 10.88
N ARG A 153 10.96 1.41 11.37
CA ARG A 153 12.03 2.33 10.98
C ARG A 153 13.42 1.78 11.30
N LEU A 154 13.60 1.23 12.48
CA LEU A 154 14.87 0.62 12.88
C LEU A 154 15.22 -0.62 12.04
N ARG A 155 14.24 -1.45 11.69
CA ARG A 155 14.44 -2.59 10.79
C ARG A 155 14.87 -2.15 9.39
N TYR A 156 14.23 -1.11 8.86
CA TYR A 156 14.62 -0.55 7.58
C TYR A 156 16.05 0.01 7.62
N GLY A 157 16.40 0.75 8.66
CA GLY A 157 17.79 1.23 8.87
C GLY A 157 18.79 0.09 8.95
N LEU A 158 18.48 -0.97 9.68
CA LEU A 158 19.32 -2.16 9.76
C LEU A 158 19.51 -2.85 8.40
N TRP A 159 18.42 -2.92 7.62
CA TRP A 159 18.47 -3.48 6.26
C TRP A 159 19.38 -2.63 5.35
N LEU A 160 19.24 -1.29 5.40
CA LEU A 160 20.10 -0.38 4.64
C LEU A 160 21.57 -0.53 5.02
N LEU A 161 21.88 -0.63 6.32
CA LEU A 161 23.24 -0.86 6.82
C LEU A 161 23.87 -2.15 6.30
N LYS A 162 23.08 -3.21 6.17
CA LYS A 162 23.56 -4.54 5.72
C LYS A 162 23.66 -4.66 4.20
N ASN A 163 22.87 -3.92 3.45
CA ASN A 163 22.69 -4.15 2.01
C ASN A 163 23.15 -2.97 1.14
N THR A 164 23.61 -1.86 1.74
CA THR A 164 24.10 -0.70 1.01
C THR A 164 25.42 -0.20 1.59
N GLY A 165 26.19 0.51 0.79
CA GLY A 165 27.42 1.20 1.24
C GLY A 165 27.16 2.64 1.74
N ARG A 166 25.93 2.99 2.12
CA ARG A 166 25.55 4.35 2.54
C ARG A 166 26.05 4.69 3.93
N LEU A 167 26.29 5.99 4.16
CA LEU A 167 26.71 6.48 5.46
C LEU A 167 25.60 6.33 6.52
N VAL A 168 25.97 6.06 7.76
CA VAL A 168 25.02 5.91 8.88
C VAL A 168 24.14 7.16 9.06
N THR A 169 24.72 8.35 8.82
CA THR A 169 24.00 9.63 8.87
C THR A 169 22.91 9.74 7.81
N GLU A 170 23.19 9.30 6.58
CA GLU A 170 22.21 9.27 5.48
C GLU A 170 21.09 8.27 5.78
N ILE A 171 21.46 7.09 6.29
CA ILE A 171 20.50 6.07 6.71
C ILE A 171 19.59 6.59 7.83
N GLY A 172 20.18 7.34 8.79
CA GLY A 172 19.41 7.99 9.86
C GLY A 172 18.36 8.95 9.31
N GLN A 173 18.71 9.77 8.31
CA GLN A 173 17.77 10.68 7.65
C GLN A 173 16.65 9.93 6.90
N ASP A 174 16.98 8.81 6.26
CA ASP A 174 15.98 7.98 5.56
C ASP A 174 15.04 7.22 6.52
N CYS A 175 15.44 7.06 7.76
CA CYS A 175 14.63 6.40 8.78
C CYS A 175 13.87 7.39 9.70
N GLY A 176 14.13 8.68 9.58
CA GLY A 176 13.46 9.75 10.35
C GLY A 176 13.94 9.89 11.79
#